data_d919d0ea5c876e6eed6d04bd1f4d9cda
#
_entry.id   d919d0ea5c876e6eed6d04bd1f4d9cda
#
_cell.length_a   1.000
_cell.length_b   1.000
_cell.length_c   1.000
_cell.angle_alpha   90.00
_cell.angle_beta   90.00
_cell.angle_gamma   90.00
#
_symmetry.space_group_name_H-M   'P 1'
#
loop_
_entity.id
_entity.type
_entity.pdbx_description
1 polymer ?
#
loop_
_entity_poly.entity_id
_entity_poly.type
_entity_poly.pdbx_seq_one_letter_code
_entity_poly.pdbx_strand_id
1 'polypeptide(L)'
;MGSREKGNNGKRKLRRTIWKLLSVIAVIFWAAVIFRFSSQQGTKSSGVSGKICYAIATEYSNLSHQDLSEAQIRTIADGIQFPVRKAAHMSEYALLALLVFNALCALGMAGGKKRYALSLLLVAAYAASDEIHQLFIPGRSGQL
;
A
#
# COMPACT_ATOMS: atom_id res chain seq x y z
N MET A 1 -12.50 -34.04 34.79
CA MET A 1 -12.74 -33.65 33.37
C MET A 1 -12.76 -32.13 33.12
N GLY A 2 -13.08 -31.29 34.10
CA GLY A 2 -13.25 -29.84 33.95
C GLY A 2 -12.00 -28.95 33.87
N SER A 3 -10.81 -29.40 34.28
CA SER A 3 -9.59 -28.57 34.28
C SER A 3 -8.92 -28.42 32.91
N ARG A 4 -9.00 -29.44 32.05
CA ARG A 4 -8.47 -29.37 30.67
C ARG A 4 -9.29 -28.47 29.77
N GLU A 5 -10.57 -28.37 29.98
CA GLU A 5 -11.52 -27.53 29.22
C GLU A 5 -11.32 -26.02 29.52
N LYS A 6 -11.10 -25.67 30.80
CA LYS A 6 -10.81 -24.29 31.23
C LYS A 6 -9.48 -23.80 30.63
N GLY A 7 -8.43 -24.62 30.58
CA GLY A 7 -7.13 -24.28 29.98
C GLY A 7 -7.22 -24.06 28.48
N ASN A 8 -8.04 -24.83 27.75
CA ASN A 8 -8.22 -24.67 26.30
C ASN A 8 -9.00 -23.40 25.94
N ASN A 9 -10.00 -23.03 26.71
CA ASN A 9 -10.76 -21.78 26.55
C ASN A 9 -9.91 -20.55 26.81
N GLY A 10 -9.02 -20.58 27.79
CA GLY A 10 -8.07 -19.50 28.06
C GLY A 10 -7.11 -19.27 26.89
N LYS A 11 -6.53 -20.33 26.34
CA LYS A 11 -5.63 -20.25 25.17
C LYS A 11 -6.33 -19.72 23.93
N ARG A 12 -7.57 -20.13 23.68
CA ARG A 12 -8.38 -19.63 22.54
C ARG A 12 -8.69 -18.13 22.68
N LYS A 13 -9.05 -17.68 23.87
CA LYS A 13 -9.32 -16.27 24.17
C LYS A 13 -8.06 -15.43 23.98
N LEU A 14 -6.93 -15.88 24.49
CA LEU A 14 -5.63 -15.21 24.33
C LEU A 14 -5.24 -15.09 22.84
N ARG A 15 -5.33 -16.17 22.07
CA ARG A 15 -5.05 -16.14 20.62
C ARG A 15 -5.93 -15.15 19.88
N ARG A 16 -7.23 -15.07 20.19
CA ARG A 16 -8.14 -14.09 19.59
C ARG A 16 -7.74 -12.65 19.93
N THR A 17 -7.34 -12.39 21.18
CA THR A 17 -6.91 -11.06 21.60
C THR A 17 -5.61 -10.66 20.89
N ILE A 18 -4.64 -11.56 20.84
CA ILE A 18 -3.38 -11.33 20.11
C ILE A 18 -3.66 -11.03 18.63
N TRP A 19 -4.53 -11.83 17.99
CA TRP A 19 -4.87 -11.62 16.58
C TRP A 19 -5.51 -10.25 16.32
N LYS A 20 -6.40 -9.79 17.21
CA LYS A 20 -6.99 -8.44 17.15
C LYS A 20 -5.92 -7.36 17.22
N LEU A 21 -5.03 -7.45 18.19
CA LEU A 21 -3.95 -6.49 18.36
C LEU A 21 -3.01 -6.45 17.15
N LEU A 22 -2.57 -7.61 16.69
CA LEU A 22 -1.68 -7.70 15.52
C LEU A 22 -2.33 -7.14 14.26
N SER A 23 -3.63 -7.39 14.05
CA SER A 23 -4.36 -6.86 12.90
C SER A 23 -4.45 -5.34 12.92
N VAL A 24 -4.70 -4.73 14.08
CA VAL A 24 -4.73 -3.27 14.23
C VAL A 24 -3.34 -2.66 14.08
N ILE A 25 -2.33 -3.28 14.68
CA ILE A 25 -0.93 -2.84 14.54
C ILE A 25 -0.50 -2.88 13.07
N ALA A 26 -0.87 -3.92 12.32
CA ALA A 26 -0.56 -4.03 10.90
C ALA A 26 -1.17 -2.87 10.08
N VAL A 27 -2.41 -2.46 10.38
CA VAL A 27 -3.06 -1.31 9.73
C VAL A 27 -2.28 -0.02 10.02
N ILE A 28 -1.98 0.24 11.31
CA ILE A 28 -1.28 1.46 11.72
C ILE A 28 0.12 1.50 11.11
N PHE A 29 0.83 0.38 11.16
CA PHE A 29 2.17 0.26 10.58
C PHE A 29 2.15 0.55 9.08
N TRP A 30 1.22 -0.06 8.33
CA TRP A 30 1.15 0.14 6.89
C TRP A 30 0.71 1.56 6.52
N ALA A 31 -0.22 2.15 7.24
CA ALA A 31 -0.59 3.55 7.08
C ALA A 31 0.62 4.48 7.31
N ALA A 32 1.42 4.23 8.34
CA ALA A 32 2.65 4.99 8.59
C ALA A 32 3.68 4.82 7.47
N VAL A 33 3.78 3.62 6.87
CA VAL A 33 4.64 3.38 5.70
C VAL A 33 4.19 4.20 4.50
N ILE A 34 2.89 4.19 4.18
CA ILE A 34 2.32 5.01 3.10
C ILE A 34 2.60 6.48 3.36
N PHE A 35 2.32 6.99 4.56
CA PHE A 35 2.57 8.38 4.93
C PHE A 35 4.04 8.76 4.76
N ARG A 36 4.97 7.89 5.15
CA ARG A 36 6.41 8.12 4.99
C ARG A 36 6.82 8.20 3.52
N PHE A 37 6.27 7.34 2.65
CA PHE A 37 6.54 7.40 1.21
C PHE A 37 5.87 8.62 0.58
N SER A 38 4.67 8.95 1.00
CA SER A 38 3.92 10.13 0.57
C SER A 38 4.61 11.44 0.94
N SER A 39 5.28 11.49 2.10
CA SER A 39 6.02 12.65 2.59
C SER A 39 7.37 12.88 1.89
N GLN A 40 7.81 11.97 1.01
CA GLN A 40 9.06 12.16 0.27
C GLN A 40 8.89 13.21 -0.83
N GLN A 41 9.88 14.09 -0.94
CA GLN A 41 9.93 15.08 -2.03
C GLN A 41 9.87 14.40 -3.40
N GLY A 42 9.16 15.01 -4.35
CA GLY A 42 8.95 14.47 -5.69
C GLY A 42 10.24 14.06 -6.41
N THR A 43 11.33 14.77 -6.19
CA THR A 43 12.66 14.47 -6.73
C THR A 43 13.25 13.14 -6.24
N LYS A 44 13.09 12.79 -4.94
CA LYS A 44 13.54 11.50 -4.38
C LYS A 44 12.68 10.33 -4.86
N SER A 45 11.36 10.54 -4.90
CA SER A 45 10.41 9.54 -5.41
C SER A 45 10.65 9.26 -6.90
N SER A 46 10.96 10.30 -7.69
CA SER A 46 11.33 10.18 -9.10
C SER A 46 12.64 9.39 -9.30
N GLY A 47 13.59 9.52 -8.38
CA GLY A 47 14.87 8.78 -8.46
C GLY A 47 14.70 7.27 -8.27
N VAL A 48 13.83 6.82 -7.36
CA VAL A 48 13.57 5.39 -7.13
C VAL A 48 12.71 4.81 -8.26
N SER A 49 11.61 5.45 -8.62
CA SER A 49 10.75 5.00 -9.73
C SER A 49 11.49 5.06 -11.06
N GLY A 50 12.34 6.06 -11.29
CA GLY A 50 13.16 6.18 -12.49
C GLY A 50 14.10 4.99 -12.69
N LYS A 51 14.78 4.51 -11.62
CA LYS A 51 15.62 3.31 -11.68
C LYS A 51 14.84 2.06 -12.06
N ILE A 52 13.64 1.89 -11.48
CA ILE A 52 12.74 0.77 -11.77
C ILE A 52 12.26 0.85 -13.23
N CYS A 53 11.82 2.02 -13.68
CA CYS A 53 11.36 2.22 -15.04
C CYS A 53 12.48 2.02 -16.06
N TYR A 54 13.70 2.45 -15.74
CA TYR A 54 14.88 2.22 -16.58
C TYR A 54 15.20 0.72 -16.68
N ALA A 55 15.16 -0.02 -15.57
CA ALA A 55 15.35 -1.46 -15.60
C ALA A 55 14.27 -2.18 -16.43
N ILE A 56 13.00 -1.77 -16.30
CA ILE A 56 11.89 -2.31 -17.11
C ILE A 56 12.11 -2.02 -18.60
N ALA A 57 12.51 -0.80 -18.96
CA ALA A 57 12.76 -0.41 -20.34
C ALA A 57 13.97 -1.17 -20.94
N THR A 58 15.01 -1.43 -20.13
CA THR A 58 16.17 -2.23 -20.54
C THR A 58 15.77 -3.68 -20.78
N GLU A 59 15.00 -4.29 -19.87
CA GLU A 59 14.50 -5.64 -20.07
C GLU A 59 13.56 -5.76 -21.27
N TYR A 60 12.74 -4.75 -21.53
CA TYR A 60 11.92 -4.69 -22.74
C TYR A 60 12.78 -4.68 -24.01
N SER A 61 13.87 -3.89 -24.05
CA SER A 61 14.83 -3.89 -25.17
C SER A 61 15.43 -5.27 -25.40
N ASN A 62 15.88 -5.93 -24.32
CA ASN A 62 16.47 -7.27 -24.38
C ASN A 62 15.48 -8.33 -24.90
N LEU A 63 14.25 -8.34 -24.36
CA LEU A 63 13.23 -9.31 -24.71
C LEU A 63 12.64 -9.10 -26.11
N SER A 64 12.57 -7.86 -26.58
CA SER A 64 12.07 -7.52 -27.93
C SER A 64 13.12 -7.68 -29.02
N HIS A 65 14.36 -8.07 -28.65
CA HIS A 65 15.51 -8.15 -29.58
C HIS A 65 15.73 -6.86 -30.39
N GLN A 66 15.38 -5.71 -29.81
CA GLN A 66 15.62 -4.40 -30.39
C GLN A 66 16.85 -3.79 -29.73
N ASP A 67 17.88 -3.51 -30.53
CA ASP A 67 19.08 -2.78 -30.05
C ASP A 67 18.73 -1.29 -29.85
N LEU A 68 17.97 -1.01 -28.78
CA LEU A 68 17.61 0.36 -28.43
C LEU A 68 18.82 1.12 -27.89
N SER A 69 19.05 2.32 -28.38
CA SER A 69 20.06 3.20 -27.82
C SER A 69 19.69 3.62 -26.39
N GLU A 70 20.69 4.01 -25.61
CA GLU A 70 20.48 4.47 -24.23
C GLU A 70 19.47 5.64 -24.15
N ALA A 71 19.49 6.53 -25.14
CA ALA A 71 18.55 7.64 -25.24
C ALA A 71 17.10 7.16 -25.42
N GLN A 72 16.88 6.12 -26.23
CA GLN A 72 15.57 5.52 -26.45
C GLN A 72 15.07 4.79 -25.20
N ILE A 73 15.94 4.04 -24.50
CA ILE A 73 15.63 3.38 -23.23
C ILE A 73 15.20 4.43 -22.19
N ARG A 74 15.91 5.55 -22.08
CA ARG A 74 15.56 6.65 -21.16
C ARG A 74 14.20 7.27 -21.52
N THR A 75 13.93 7.50 -22.80
CA THR A 75 12.64 8.04 -23.26
C THR A 75 11.48 7.12 -22.89
N ILE A 76 11.64 5.81 -23.07
CA ILE A 76 10.64 4.80 -22.67
C ILE A 76 10.46 4.82 -21.15
N ALA A 77 11.58 4.81 -20.40
CA ALA A 77 11.56 4.84 -18.94
C ALA A 77 10.81 6.05 -18.39
N ASP A 78 11.04 7.23 -18.96
CA ASP A 78 10.34 8.47 -18.56
C ASP A 78 8.85 8.40 -18.91
N GLY A 79 8.49 7.84 -20.06
CA GLY A 79 7.10 7.65 -20.48
C GLY A 79 6.29 6.74 -19.57
N ILE A 80 6.91 5.69 -19.01
CA ILE A 80 6.23 4.74 -18.12
C ILE A 80 6.30 5.16 -16.63
N GLN A 81 7.02 6.21 -16.29
CA GLN A 81 7.24 6.60 -14.89
C GLN A 81 5.94 7.00 -14.20
N PHE A 82 5.06 7.73 -14.88
CA PHE A 82 3.77 8.14 -14.33
C PHE A 82 2.84 6.94 -14.05
N PRO A 83 2.54 6.05 -15.03
CA PRO A 83 1.69 4.89 -14.77
C PRO A 83 2.27 3.92 -13.74
N VAL A 84 3.58 3.71 -13.71
CA VAL A 84 4.24 2.85 -12.70
C VAL A 84 4.06 3.43 -11.30
N ARG A 85 4.25 4.75 -11.13
CA ARG A 85 4.05 5.43 -9.86
C ARG A 85 2.59 5.36 -9.39
N LYS A 86 1.65 5.57 -10.31
CA LYS A 86 0.22 5.49 -10.03
C LYS A 86 -0.20 4.06 -9.65
N ALA A 87 0.31 3.04 -10.35
CA ALA A 87 0.07 1.63 -10.02
C ALA A 87 0.62 1.25 -8.64
N ALA A 88 1.84 1.70 -8.30
CA ALA A 88 2.43 1.48 -6.98
C ALA A 88 1.53 2.08 -5.88
N HIS A 89 1.10 3.31 -6.04
CA HIS A 89 0.24 4.02 -5.09
C HIS A 89 -1.12 3.33 -4.92
N MET A 90 -1.74 2.92 -6.02
CA MET A 90 -2.98 2.12 -5.96
C MET A 90 -2.78 0.79 -5.22
N SER A 91 -1.64 0.13 -5.41
CA SER A 91 -1.31 -1.13 -4.73
C SER A 91 -1.13 -0.95 -3.22
N GLU A 92 -0.54 0.16 -2.79
CA GLU A 92 -0.39 0.54 -1.38
C GLU A 92 -1.74 0.70 -0.70
N TYR A 93 -2.69 1.41 -1.32
CA TYR A 93 -4.04 1.58 -0.79
C TYR A 93 -4.88 0.29 -0.86
N ALA A 94 -4.70 -0.52 -1.90
CA ALA A 94 -5.36 -1.83 -1.99
C ALA A 94 -4.94 -2.74 -0.83
N LEU A 95 -3.64 -2.79 -0.52
CA LEU A 95 -3.13 -3.54 0.63
C LEU A 95 -3.66 -2.97 1.95
N LEU A 96 -3.72 -1.64 2.10
CA LEU A 96 -4.32 -1.01 3.27
C LEU A 96 -5.79 -1.43 3.44
N ALA A 97 -6.57 -1.47 2.35
CA ALA A 97 -7.97 -1.90 2.38
C ALA A 97 -8.12 -3.36 2.84
N LEU A 98 -7.25 -4.26 2.39
CA LEU A 98 -7.21 -5.64 2.84
C LEU A 98 -6.87 -5.76 4.34
N LEU A 99 -5.89 -4.98 4.81
CA LEU A 99 -5.50 -4.96 6.23
C LEU A 99 -6.63 -4.41 7.11
N VAL A 100 -7.30 -3.32 6.71
CA VAL A 100 -8.46 -2.77 7.42
C VAL A 100 -9.61 -3.76 7.43
N PHE A 101 -9.92 -4.40 6.30
CA PHE A 101 -10.94 -5.43 6.24
C PHE A 101 -10.65 -6.59 7.19
N ASN A 102 -9.39 -7.07 7.22
CA ASN A 102 -8.95 -8.12 8.13
C ASN A 102 -9.06 -7.69 9.60
N ALA A 103 -8.69 -6.45 9.94
CA ALA A 103 -8.81 -5.91 11.29
C ALA A 103 -10.28 -5.84 11.74
N LEU A 104 -11.19 -5.38 10.87
CA LEU A 104 -12.62 -5.36 11.14
C LEU A 104 -13.18 -6.78 11.35
N CYS A 105 -12.68 -7.77 10.60
CA CYS A 105 -12.98 -9.20 10.85
C CYS A 105 -12.51 -9.65 12.23
N ALA A 106 -11.28 -9.36 12.58
CA ALA A 106 -10.68 -9.74 13.85
C ALA A 106 -11.41 -9.11 15.04
N LEU A 107 -11.87 -7.87 14.91
CA LEU A 107 -12.64 -7.14 15.90
C LEU A 107 -14.06 -7.68 16.07
N GLY A 108 -14.52 -8.55 15.17
CA GLY A 108 -15.82 -9.21 15.28
C GLY A 108 -16.97 -8.46 14.61
N MET A 109 -16.68 -7.54 13.68
CA MET A 109 -17.72 -6.86 12.93
C MET A 109 -18.50 -7.87 12.07
N ALA A 110 -19.81 -7.95 12.29
CA ALA A 110 -20.72 -8.82 11.53
C ALA A 110 -21.08 -8.18 10.18
N GLY A 111 -21.39 -9.03 9.17
CA GLY A 111 -21.92 -8.58 7.87
C GLY A 111 -20.83 -8.21 6.87
N GLY A 112 -20.57 -9.11 5.89
CA GLY A 112 -19.52 -8.94 4.88
C GLY A 112 -19.64 -7.65 4.08
N LYS A 113 -20.84 -7.28 3.62
CA LYS A 113 -21.09 -6.04 2.85
C LYS A 113 -20.80 -4.78 3.65
N LYS A 114 -21.25 -4.70 4.93
CA LYS A 114 -20.97 -3.55 5.80
C LYS A 114 -19.49 -3.41 6.10
N ARG A 115 -18.80 -4.51 6.34
CA ARG A 115 -17.37 -4.55 6.60
C ARG A 115 -16.58 -4.08 5.38
N TYR A 116 -16.95 -4.57 4.20
CA TYR A 116 -16.34 -4.14 2.94
C TYR A 116 -16.53 -2.63 2.70
N ALA A 117 -17.76 -2.15 2.82
CA ALA A 117 -18.06 -0.72 2.64
C ALA A 117 -17.28 0.16 3.65
N LEU A 118 -17.20 -0.26 4.92
CA LEU A 118 -16.47 0.50 5.94
C LEU A 118 -14.96 0.48 5.69
N SER A 119 -14.39 -0.65 5.25
CA SER A 119 -12.97 -0.70 4.92
C SER A 119 -12.63 0.25 3.76
N LEU A 120 -13.43 0.28 2.71
CA LEU A 120 -13.25 1.20 1.59
C LEU A 120 -13.40 2.66 2.03
N LEU A 121 -14.41 2.97 2.86
CA LEU A 121 -14.64 4.32 3.36
C LEU A 121 -13.45 4.83 4.19
N LEU A 122 -12.93 4.01 5.09
CA LEU A 122 -11.78 4.36 5.92
C LEU A 122 -10.52 4.59 5.08
N VAL A 123 -10.29 3.74 4.09
CA VAL A 123 -9.13 3.89 3.18
C VAL A 123 -9.29 5.08 2.26
N ALA A 124 -10.50 5.36 1.76
CA ALA A 124 -10.77 6.55 0.96
C ALA A 124 -10.56 7.85 1.78
N ALA A 125 -11.02 7.88 3.03
CA ALA A 125 -10.79 9.00 3.93
C ALA A 125 -9.29 9.20 4.21
N TYR A 126 -8.55 8.10 4.42
CA TYR A 126 -7.11 8.15 4.59
C TYR A 126 -6.41 8.66 3.32
N ALA A 127 -6.77 8.15 2.14
CA ALA A 127 -6.22 8.59 0.86
C ALA A 127 -6.47 10.10 0.63
N ALA A 128 -7.68 10.58 0.92
CA ALA A 128 -7.99 12.00 0.81
C ALA A 128 -7.13 12.86 1.78
N SER A 129 -6.89 12.38 3.00
CA SER A 129 -6.02 13.07 3.96
C SER A 129 -4.57 13.10 3.49
N ASP A 130 -4.10 12.02 2.90
CA ASP A 130 -2.75 11.92 2.32
C ASP A 130 -2.58 12.87 1.13
N GLU A 131 -3.58 12.95 0.27
CA GLU A 131 -3.58 13.86 -0.89
C GLU A 131 -3.55 15.33 -0.45
N ILE A 132 -4.34 15.68 0.56
CA ILE A 132 -4.29 17.02 1.17
C ILE A 132 -2.89 17.29 1.74
N HIS A 133 -2.29 16.32 2.44
CA HIS A 133 -0.93 16.47 2.95
C HIS A 133 0.10 16.68 1.83
N GLN A 134 -0.04 15.99 0.71
CA GLN A 134 0.86 16.12 -0.44
C GLN A 134 0.84 17.52 -1.07
N LEU A 135 -0.26 18.27 -0.97
CA LEU A 135 -0.33 19.65 -1.46
C LEU A 135 0.66 20.59 -0.74
N PHE A 136 1.06 20.24 0.48
CA PHE A 136 2.03 21.02 1.26
C PHE A 136 3.48 20.59 1.05
N ILE A 137 3.74 19.56 0.23
CA ILE A 137 5.10 19.06 0.00
C ILE A 137 5.68 19.68 -1.28
N PRO A 138 6.83 20.36 -1.21
CA PRO A 138 7.47 20.96 -2.36
C PRO A 138 7.77 19.92 -3.46
N GLY A 139 7.42 20.23 -4.70
CA GLY A 139 7.67 19.38 -5.88
C GLY A 139 6.63 18.27 -6.12
N ARG A 140 5.52 18.23 -5.35
CA ARG A 140 4.37 17.34 -5.59
C ARG A 140 3.09 18.07 -6.01
N SER A 141 3.06 19.40 -5.97
CA SER A 141 1.91 20.19 -6.41
C SER A 141 1.66 20.00 -7.90
N GLY A 142 0.54 19.38 -8.28
CA GLY A 142 -0.02 19.43 -9.62
C GLY A 142 0.22 18.21 -10.52
N GLN A 143 0.34 17.01 -9.98
CA GLN A 143 0.32 15.77 -10.78
C GLN A 143 -0.91 14.91 -10.42
N LEU A 144 -2.09 15.51 -10.58
CA LEU A 144 -3.34 14.76 -10.76
C LEU A 144 -3.52 14.41 -12.23
#